data_cfe5a39b5983dbf846474dd6f6751dfe
#
_entry.id   cfe5a39b5983dbf846474dd6f6751dfe
#
_cell.length_a   1.000
_cell.length_b   1.000
_cell.length_c   1.000
_cell.angle_alpha   90.00
_cell.angle_beta   90.00
_cell.angle_gamma   90.00
#
_symmetry.space_group_name_H-M   'P 1'
#
loop_
_entity.id
_entity.type
_entity.pdbx_description
1 polymer ?
#
loop_
_entity_poly.entity_id
_entity_poly.type
_entity_poly.pdbx_seq_one_letter_code
_entity_poly.pdbx_strand_id
1 'polypeptide(L)'
;TIIIFLMIRRPPRSTLFPYTTLFRSHIVGKSPALQKVLSLAQKMAKSDSTVFIQGESGTGKELLAQSIHNASNRSSGPFVAINFAALSETLLESELFGYVEGSFTGAKKGGSSGLFEAAHKGTLFLDEIGDAPLPFQVKLLRVLQERQIRRVGSIKIIPIDVRVIVATNHNLKEHIKAGLMREDLYYRLNVLPIKMPALRLEALRDYTTCI
;
A
#
# COMPACT_ATOMS: atom_id res chain seq x y z
N THR A 1 -4.02 9.71 21.40
CA THR A 1 -4.38 8.99 20.14
C THR A 1 -3.08 8.56 19.50
N ILE A 2 -2.72 7.29 19.63
CA ILE A 2 -1.45 6.72 19.18
C ILE A 2 -1.66 6.32 17.73
N ILE A 3 -1.11 7.11 16.81
CA ILE A 3 -0.91 6.69 15.42
C ILE A 3 0.28 5.71 15.47
N ILE A 4 0.00 4.42 15.35
CA ILE A 4 1.03 3.39 15.30
C ILE A 4 1.72 3.50 13.94
N PHE A 5 2.80 4.28 13.90
CA PHE A 5 3.81 4.13 12.86
C PHE A 5 4.49 2.78 13.08
N LEU A 6 4.04 1.75 12.39
CA LEU A 6 4.80 0.51 12.28
C LEU A 6 6.02 0.78 11.38
N MET A 7 7.04 1.45 11.96
CA MET A 7 8.41 1.34 11.47
C MET A 7 8.89 -0.06 11.82
N ILE A 8 8.62 -1.02 10.95
CA ILE A 8 9.15 -2.38 11.12
C ILE A 8 10.66 -2.28 10.90
N ARG A 9 11.42 -2.48 11.99
CA ARG A 9 12.89 -2.55 11.98
C ARG A 9 13.33 -3.61 10.96
N ARG A 10 14.35 -3.26 10.15
CA ARG A 10 14.98 -4.17 9.20
C ARG A 10 15.37 -5.47 9.91
N PRO A 11 15.00 -6.66 9.38
CA PRO A 11 15.61 -7.89 9.86
C PRO A 11 17.11 -7.87 9.55
N PRO A 12 17.96 -8.50 10.40
CA PRO A 12 19.41 -8.55 10.16
C PRO A 12 19.69 -9.25 8.84
N ARG A 13 20.64 -8.70 8.07
CA ARG A 13 21.13 -9.31 6.82
C ARG A 13 21.79 -10.66 7.14
N SER A 14 21.08 -11.75 6.97
CA SER A 14 21.72 -13.06 6.87
C SER A 14 21.94 -13.38 5.38
N THR A 15 23.20 -13.54 5.02
CA THR A 15 23.71 -13.69 3.65
C THR A 15 23.53 -15.11 3.07
N LEU A 16 22.65 -15.95 3.63
CA LEU A 16 22.66 -17.40 3.33
C LEU A 16 21.30 -18.04 2.96
N PHE A 17 20.25 -17.23 2.64
CA PHE A 17 18.97 -17.84 2.24
C PHE A 17 18.52 -17.36 0.85
N PRO A 18 18.10 -18.28 -0.02
CA PRO A 18 17.56 -17.91 -1.33
C PRO A 18 16.29 -17.06 -1.16
N TYR A 19 16.09 -16.09 -2.04
CA TYR A 19 14.99 -15.11 -2.06
C TYR A 19 13.57 -15.69 -1.87
N THR A 20 13.39 -16.97 -2.16
CA THR A 20 12.14 -17.73 -1.97
C THR A 20 11.76 -17.88 -0.48
N THR A 21 12.73 -17.92 0.43
CA THR A 21 12.48 -18.11 1.87
C THR A 21 12.03 -16.80 2.52
N LEU A 22 12.57 -15.64 2.10
CA LEU A 22 12.15 -14.32 2.60
C LEU A 22 10.71 -13.97 2.20
N PHE A 23 10.28 -14.39 1.00
CA PHE A 23 8.92 -14.17 0.53
C PHE A 23 7.88 -14.98 1.33
N ARG A 24 8.27 -16.14 1.86
CA ARG A 24 7.37 -17.07 2.59
C ARG A 24 7.40 -16.93 4.11
N SER A 25 8.34 -16.21 4.69
CA SER A 25 8.58 -16.22 6.15
C SER A 25 7.44 -15.61 6.98
N HIS A 26 6.53 -14.83 6.38
CA HIS A 26 5.44 -14.16 7.07
C HIS A 26 4.04 -14.61 6.63
N ILE A 27 3.92 -15.35 5.53
CA ILE A 27 2.63 -15.85 5.03
C ILE A 27 2.58 -17.35 5.24
N VAL A 28 1.75 -17.78 6.19
CA VAL A 28 1.55 -19.20 6.51
C VAL A 28 0.32 -19.70 5.75
N GLY A 29 0.47 -20.82 5.03
CA GLY A 29 -0.62 -21.51 4.34
C GLY A 29 -0.13 -22.39 3.18
N LYS A 30 -0.76 -23.57 3.06
CA LYS A 30 -0.39 -24.59 2.06
C LYS A 30 -1.43 -24.74 0.94
N SER A 31 -2.53 -23.98 0.97
CA SER A 31 -3.58 -24.14 -0.02
C SER A 31 -3.08 -23.85 -1.43
N PRO A 32 -3.47 -24.63 -2.45
CA PRO A 32 -3.03 -24.44 -3.83
C PRO A 32 -3.38 -23.04 -4.37
N ALA A 33 -4.51 -22.46 -3.92
CA ALA A 33 -4.92 -21.11 -4.30
C ALA A 33 -3.93 -20.05 -3.77
N LEU A 34 -3.54 -20.15 -2.50
CA LEU A 34 -2.55 -19.24 -1.91
C LEU A 34 -1.18 -19.40 -2.58
N GLN A 35 -0.74 -20.62 -2.84
CA GLN A 35 0.56 -20.86 -3.51
C GLN A 35 0.62 -20.24 -4.92
N LYS A 36 -0.49 -20.26 -5.67
CA LYS A 36 -0.60 -19.56 -6.97
C LYS A 36 -0.44 -18.06 -6.79
N VAL A 37 -1.11 -17.47 -5.79
CA VAL A 37 -1.01 -16.03 -5.47
C VAL A 37 0.42 -15.65 -5.10
N LEU A 38 1.09 -16.42 -4.23
CA LEU A 38 2.46 -16.16 -3.81
C LEU A 38 3.44 -16.23 -4.99
N SER A 39 3.29 -17.23 -5.88
CA SER A 39 4.11 -17.36 -7.07
C SER A 39 3.92 -16.16 -8.03
N LEU A 40 2.69 -15.70 -8.22
CA LEU A 40 2.37 -14.52 -9.02
C LEU A 40 2.98 -13.25 -8.41
N ALA A 41 2.78 -13.04 -7.11
CA ALA A 41 3.31 -11.90 -6.37
C ALA A 41 4.85 -11.84 -6.44
N GLN A 42 5.53 -12.97 -6.37
CA GLN A 42 6.98 -13.04 -6.51
C GLN A 42 7.47 -12.58 -7.89
N LYS A 43 6.74 -12.93 -8.97
CA LYS A 43 7.03 -12.44 -10.32
C LYS A 43 6.81 -10.92 -10.42
N MET A 44 5.70 -10.43 -9.85
CA MET A 44 5.36 -9.02 -9.87
C MET A 44 6.30 -8.16 -8.99
N ALA A 45 6.94 -8.76 -7.98
CA ALA A 45 7.88 -8.06 -7.11
C ALA A 45 9.06 -7.43 -7.88
N LYS A 46 9.49 -8.05 -8.99
CA LYS A 46 10.60 -7.56 -9.83
C LYS A 46 10.24 -6.33 -10.68
N SER A 47 8.95 -6.02 -10.84
CA SER A 47 8.47 -4.86 -11.59
C SER A 47 8.23 -3.68 -10.67
N ASP A 48 8.45 -2.46 -11.16
CA ASP A 48 8.08 -1.21 -10.46
C ASP A 48 6.63 -0.77 -10.71
N SER A 49 5.88 -1.55 -11.50
CA SER A 49 4.46 -1.26 -11.78
C SER A 49 3.61 -1.35 -10.52
N THR A 50 2.49 -0.63 -10.54
CA THR A 50 1.49 -0.67 -9.45
C THR A 50 0.92 -2.08 -9.31
N VAL A 51 0.93 -2.62 -8.09
CA VAL A 51 0.26 -3.88 -7.76
C VAL A 51 -1.07 -3.56 -7.09
N PHE A 52 -2.13 -4.22 -7.57
CA PHE A 52 -3.49 -4.07 -7.06
C PHE A 52 -3.93 -5.36 -6.38
N ILE A 53 -4.12 -5.34 -5.05
CA ILE A 53 -4.48 -6.50 -4.23
C ILE A 53 -5.96 -6.39 -3.87
N GLN A 54 -6.77 -7.33 -4.33
CA GLN A 54 -8.19 -7.43 -3.95
C GLN A 54 -8.41 -8.66 -3.08
N GLY A 55 -9.17 -8.51 -1.98
CA GLY A 55 -9.51 -9.63 -1.10
C GLY A 55 -10.30 -9.19 0.12
N GLU A 56 -11.01 -10.11 0.73
CA GLU A 56 -11.79 -9.88 1.95
C GLU A 56 -10.92 -9.31 3.09
N SER A 57 -11.56 -8.68 4.06
CA SER A 57 -10.87 -8.22 5.27
C SER A 57 -10.22 -9.42 5.99
N GLY A 58 -9.02 -9.20 6.54
CA GLY A 58 -8.29 -10.26 7.27
C GLY A 58 -7.56 -11.29 6.40
N THR A 59 -7.64 -11.26 5.06
CA THR A 59 -6.95 -12.23 4.18
C THR A 59 -5.44 -12.06 4.09
N GLY A 60 -4.84 -11.08 4.79
CA GLY A 60 -3.39 -10.85 4.79
C GLY A 60 -2.90 -9.99 3.62
N LYS A 61 -3.73 -9.06 3.09
CA LYS A 61 -3.35 -8.15 2.01
C LYS A 61 -2.08 -7.35 2.33
N GLU A 62 -1.96 -6.83 3.57
CA GLU A 62 -0.79 -6.08 4.03
C GLU A 62 0.48 -6.96 4.07
N LEU A 63 0.37 -8.18 4.61
CA LEU A 63 1.48 -9.15 4.63
C LEU A 63 1.97 -9.49 3.23
N LEU A 64 1.04 -9.62 2.26
CA LEU A 64 1.38 -9.83 0.86
C LEU A 64 2.09 -8.61 0.27
N ALA A 65 1.60 -7.40 0.53
CA ALA A 65 2.22 -6.16 0.06
C ALA A 65 3.64 -6.01 0.60
N GLN A 66 3.85 -6.27 1.88
CA GLN A 66 5.18 -6.26 2.51
C GLN A 66 6.10 -7.34 1.92
N SER A 67 5.59 -8.54 1.65
CA SER A 67 6.37 -9.60 1.01
C SER A 67 6.80 -9.21 -0.41
N ILE A 68 5.91 -8.55 -1.18
CA ILE A 68 6.23 -8.01 -2.51
C ILE A 68 7.34 -6.95 -2.42
N HIS A 69 7.26 -6.03 -1.45
CA HIS A 69 8.30 -5.03 -1.21
C HIS A 69 9.64 -5.68 -0.88
N ASN A 70 9.67 -6.62 0.07
CA ASN A 70 10.89 -7.31 0.51
C ASN A 70 11.56 -8.11 -0.61
N ALA A 71 10.79 -8.61 -1.59
CA ALA A 71 11.30 -9.34 -2.75
C ALA A 71 11.60 -8.43 -3.96
N SER A 72 11.40 -7.13 -3.85
CA SER A 72 11.58 -6.16 -4.93
C SER A 72 12.99 -5.57 -4.98
N ASN A 73 13.28 -4.87 -6.09
CA ASN A 73 14.51 -4.07 -6.23
C ASN A 73 14.55 -2.88 -5.24
N ARG A 74 13.43 -2.57 -4.56
CA ARG A 74 13.29 -1.49 -3.57
C ARG A 74 13.30 -1.97 -2.12
N SER A 75 13.66 -3.24 -1.89
CA SER A 75 13.69 -3.86 -0.55
C SER A 75 14.60 -3.17 0.46
N SER A 76 15.59 -2.40 0.00
CA SER A 76 16.45 -1.58 0.85
C SER A 76 15.86 -0.22 1.21
N GLY A 77 14.81 0.21 0.49
CA GLY A 77 14.08 1.46 0.72
C GLY A 77 13.02 1.33 1.80
N PRO A 78 12.33 2.43 2.14
CA PRO A 78 11.25 2.41 3.11
C PRO A 78 10.01 1.69 2.56
N PHE A 79 9.31 0.96 3.45
CA PHE A 79 7.94 0.52 3.25
C PHE A 79 7.03 1.37 4.14
N VAL A 80 6.19 2.17 3.53
CA VAL A 80 5.26 3.07 4.24
C VAL A 80 3.85 2.62 3.94
N ALA A 81 3.06 2.39 4.98
CA ALA A 81 1.68 1.93 4.86
C ALA A 81 0.71 2.98 5.40
N ILE A 82 -0.43 3.11 4.75
CA ILE A 82 -1.56 3.92 5.19
C ILE A 82 -2.86 3.18 4.92
N ASN A 83 -3.79 3.25 5.87
CA ASN A 83 -5.14 2.73 5.71
C ASN A 83 -6.14 3.89 5.61
N PHE A 84 -6.89 3.96 4.51
CA PHE A 84 -7.84 5.04 4.25
C PHE A 84 -9.04 5.03 5.20
N ALA A 85 -9.50 3.84 5.64
CA ALA A 85 -10.60 3.72 6.59
C ALA A 85 -10.25 4.25 8.00
N ALA A 86 -8.96 4.38 8.33
CA ALA A 86 -8.49 4.80 9.65
C ALA A 86 -8.33 6.32 9.81
N LEU A 87 -8.41 7.09 8.72
CA LEU A 87 -8.15 8.53 8.73
C LEU A 87 -9.39 9.34 8.33
N SER A 88 -9.59 10.47 8.99
CA SER A 88 -10.58 11.45 8.53
C SER A 88 -10.10 12.12 7.24
N GLU A 89 -11.06 12.55 6.40
CA GLU A 89 -10.76 13.21 5.12
C GLU A 89 -9.84 14.43 5.28
N THR A 90 -10.02 15.20 6.35
CA THR A 90 -9.22 16.40 6.66
C THR A 90 -7.76 16.09 7.00
N LEU A 91 -7.50 14.94 7.63
CA LEU A 91 -6.13 14.51 7.99
C LEU A 91 -5.43 13.80 6.82
N LEU A 92 -6.19 13.12 5.97
CA LEU A 92 -5.68 12.29 4.91
C LEU A 92 -4.77 13.06 3.95
N GLU A 93 -5.16 14.27 3.57
CA GLU A 93 -4.37 15.10 2.67
C GLU A 93 -3.06 15.56 3.31
N SER A 94 -3.12 16.05 4.55
CA SER A 94 -1.94 16.52 5.28
C SER A 94 -0.96 15.38 5.61
N GLU A 95 -1.46 14.19 5.91
CA GLU A 95 -0.61 13.02 6.15
C GLU A 95 0.08 12.52 4.87
N LEU A 96 -0.65 12.40 3.76
CA LEU A 96 -0.09 11.88 2.52
C LEU A 96 0.85 12.84 1.79
N PHE A 97 0.46 14.12 1.68
CA PHE A 97 1.23 15.10 0.91
C PHE A 97 2.12 15.99 1.79
N GLY A 98 1.91 16.00 3.10
CA GLY A 98 2.57 16.94 3.99
C GLY A 98 1.98 18.36 3.89
N TYR A 99 2.49 19.27 4.70
CA TYR A 99 2.01 20.65 4.76
C TYR A 99 3.13 21.61 5.13
N VAL A 100 2.96 22.89 4.79
CA VAL A 100 3.83 23.97 5.24
C VAL A 100 3.23 24.67 6.46
N GLU A 101 4.07 25.35 7.22
CA GLU A 101 3.62 26.14 8.36
C GLU A 101 2.51 27.14 7.96
N GLY A 102 1.47 27.23 8.78
CA GLY A 102 0.34 28.15 8.57
C GLY A 102 -0.68 27.71 7.52
N SER A 103 -0.59 26.51 6.97
CA SER A 103 -1.53 26.01 5.96
C SER A 103 -2.94 25.73 6.48
N PHE A 104 -3.09 25.49 7.78
CA PHE A 104 -4.36 25.33 8.49
C PHE A 104 -4.19 25.58 10.00
N THR A 105 -5.30 25.75 10.71
CA THR A 105 -5.31 25.91 12.17
C THR A 105 -4.80 24.64 12.86
N GLY A 106 -3.66 24.75 13.56
CA GLY A 106 -3.00 23.61 14.20
C GLY A 106 -1.80 23.04 13.41
N ALA A 107 -1.44 23.63 12.26
CA ALA A 107 -0.21 23.28 11.56
C ALA A 107 1.01 23.53 12.45
N LYS A 108 1.88 22.52 12.57
CA LYS A 108 3.12 22.61 13.37
C LYS A 108 4.07 23.67 12.78
N LYS A 109 4.82 24.37 13.66
CA LYS A 109 5.93 25.23 13.21
C LYS A 109 6.93 24.41 12.39
N GLY A 110 7.31 24.93 11.22
CA GLY A 110 8.18 24.24 10.27
C GLY A 110 7.45 23.27 9.31
N GLY A 111 6.13 23.05 9.47
CA GLY A 111 5.37 22.13 8.64
C GLY A 111 5.67 20.66 8.91
N SER A 112 5.27 19.78 7.99
CA SER A 112 5.55 18.33 8.04
C SER A 112 5.72 17.76 6.63
N SER A 113 6.65 16.83 6.45
CA SER A 113 6.73 16.02 5.24
C SER A 113 5.62 14.97 5.24
N GLY A 114 5.09 14.64 4.04
CA GLY A 114 4.05 13.64 3.87
C GLY A 114 4.60 12.23 3.64
N LEU A 115 3.67 11.25 3.65
CA LEU A 115 4.03 9.83 3.46
C LEU A 115 4.60 9.54 2.07
N PHE A 116 4.23 10.30 1.03
CA PHE A 116 4.88 10.18 -0.29
C PHE A 116 6.36 10.55 -0.25
N GLU A 117 6.73 11.58 0.51
CA GLU A 117 8.14 11.93 0.72
C GLU A 117 8.85 10.87 1.57
N ALA A 118 8.20 10.39 2.63
CA ALA A 118 8.73 9.33 3.49
C ALA A 118 8.96 8.00 2.73
N ALA A 119 8.13 7.72 1.71
CA ALA A 119 8.24 6.53 0.86
C ALA A 119 9.24 6.69 -0.31
N HIS A 120 9.93 7.83 -0.42
CA HIS A 120 10.84 8.09 -1.55
C HIS A 120 11.90 7.00 -1.70
N LYS A 121 12.12 6.51 -2.94
CA LYS A 121 12.95 5.35 -3.31
C LYS A 121 12.52 4.01 -2.68
N GLY A 122 11.32 3.96 -2.11
CA GLY A 122 10.74 2.79 -1.50
C GLY A 122 9.39 2.42 -2.08
N THR A 123 8.50 1.95 -1.20
CA THR A 123 7.14 1.50 -1.55
C THR A 123 6.12 2.17 -0.63
N LEU A 124 5.06 2.71 -1.20
CA LEU A 124 3.88 3.20 -0.49
C LEU A 124 2.75 2.19 -0.67
N PHE A 125 2.25 1.68 0.44
CA PHE A 125 1.11 0.77 0.49
C PHE A 125 -0.14 1.55 0.89
N LEU A 126 -1.13 1.56 0.01
CA LEU A 126 -2.43 2.22 0.18
C LEU A 126 -3.49 1.16 0.45
N ASP A 127 -3.83 0.96 1.72
CA ASP A 127 -4.84 -0.02 2.12
C ASP A 127 -6.25 0.60 2.12
N GLU A 128 -7.24 -0.19 1.75
CA GLU A 128 -8.65 0.15 1.60
C GLU A 128 -8.86 1.39 0.71
N ILE A 129 -8.24 1.38 -0.48
CA ILE A 129 -8.34 2.48 -1.47
C ILE A 129 -9.78 2.78 -1.92
N GLY A 130 -10.70 1.84 -1.73
CA GLY A 130 -12.12 2.02 -2.01
C GLY A 130 -12.80 3.05 -1.11
N ASP A 131 -12.21 3.36 0.06
CA ASP A 131 -12.71 4.34 1.03
C ASP A 131 -12.11 5.74 0.81
N ALA A 132 -11.28 5.91 -0.21
CA ALA A 132 -10.66 7.19 -0.54
C ALA A 132 -11.69 8.21 -1.04
N PRO A 133 -11.79 9.42 -0.45
CA PRO A 133 -12.72 10.46 -0.90
C PRO A 133 -12.45 10.91 -2.34
N LEU A 134 -13.50 11.26 -3.11
CA LEU A 134 -13.36 11.68 -4.50
C LEU A 134 -12.38 12.84 -4.73
N PRO A 135 -12.35 13.90 -3.90
CA PRO A 135 -11.37 14.98 -4.06
C PRO A 135 -9.93 14.49 -3.93
N PHE A 136 -9.70 13.52 -3.03
CA PHE A 136 -8.38 12.90 -2.86
C PHE A 136 -8.01 12.03 -4.07
N GLN A 137 -8.95 11.28 -4.64
CA GLN A 137 -8.70 10.45 -5.82
C GLN A 137 -8.16 11.25 -7.01
N VAL A 138 -8.63 12.50 -7.21
CA VAL A 138 -8.11 13.41 -8.24
C VAL A 138 -6.63 13.74 -8.00
N LYS A 139 -6.27 14.04 -6.74
CA LYS A 139 -4.88 14.36 -6.38
C LYS A 139 -3.97 13.15 -6.53
N LEU A 140 -4.44 11.98 -6.07
CA LEU A 140 -3.71 10.72 -6.21
C LEU A 140 -3.43 10.39 -7.68
N LEU A 141 -4.42 10.54 -8.55
CA LEU A 141 -4.24 10.30 -9.99
C LEU A 141 -3.11 11.17 -10.58
N ARG A 142 -3.10 12.48 -10.24
CA ARG A 142 -2.04 13.39 -10.68
C ARG A 142 -0.67 12.95 -10.19
N VAL A 143 -0.55 12.55 -8.92
CA VAL A 143 0.72 12.07 -8.35
C VAL A 143 1.22 10.81 -9.06
N LEU A 144 0.32 9.87 -9.37
CA LEU A 144 0.67 8.64 -10.09
C LEU A 144 1.09 8.90 -11.56
N GLN A 145 0.58 9.97 -12.16
CA GLN A 145 0.89 10.35 -13.54
C GLN A 145 2.19 11.15 -13.63
N GLU A 146 2.31 12.20 -12.78
CA GLU A 146 3.36 13.21 -12.87
C GLU A 146 4.60 12.85 -12.03
N ARG A 147 4.48 11.88 -11.10
CA ARG A 147 5.52 11.47 -10.14
C ARG A 147 6.07 12.66 -9.33
N GLN A 148 5.20 13.56 -8.96
CA GLN A 148 5.50 14.73 -8.15
C GLN A 148 4.35 15.07 -7.22
N ILE A 149 4.68 15.72 -6.11
CA ILE A 149 3.71 16.20 -5.13
C ILE A 149 3.90 17.69 -4.84
N ARG A 150 2.89 18.27 -4.18
CA ARG A 150 2.97 19.59 -3.53
C ARG A 150 2.44 19.45 -2.12
N ARG A 151 3.12 20.03 -1.15
CA ARG A 151 2.62 20.09 0.22
C ARG A 151 1.42 21.02 0.29
N VAL A 152 0.50 20.72 1.20
CA VAL A 152 -0.65 21.59 1.47
C VAL A 152 -0.16 22.99 1.84
N GLY A 153 -0.72 24.02 1.21
CA GLY A 153 -0.29 25.43 1.38
C GLY A 153 0.97 25.81 0.61
N SER A 154 1.56 24.92 -0.23
CA SER A 154 2.77 25.20 -1.00
C SER A 154 2.56 25.08 -2.50
N ILE A 155 3.22 25.95 -3.27
CA ILE A 155 3.31 25.85 -4.74
C ILE A 155 4.55 25.06 -5.19
N LYS A 156 5.48 24.75 -4.26
CA LYS A 156 6.72 24.05 -4.56
C LYS A 156 6.47 22.62 -5.00
N ILE A 157 6.99 22.25 -6.17
CA ILE A 157 6.94 20.89 -6.71
C ILE A 157 8.06 20.07 -6.09
N ILE A 158 7.74 18.87 -5.64
CA ILE A 158 8.67 17.90 -5.07
C ILE A 158 8.58 16.61 -5.89
N PRO A 159 9.63 16.26 -6.66
CA PRO A 159 9.64 15.00 -7.40
C PRO A 159 9.73 13.81 -6.43
N ILE A 160 9.02 12.75 -6.75
CA ILE A 160 9.00 11.51 -5.96
C ILE A 160 9.29 10.31 -6.86
N ASP A 161 10.03 9.36 -6.31
CA ASP A 161 10.24 8.04 -6.91
C ASP A 161 9.74 6.98 -5.93
N VAL A 162 8.46 6.61 -6.07
CA VAL A 162 7.76 5.71 -5.17
C VAL A 162 7.06 4.62 -5.97
N ARG A 163 7.27 3.36 -5.57
CA ARG A 163 6.45 2.25 -6.03
C ARG A 163 5.15 2.22 -5.23
N VAL A 164 4.03 2.03 -5.91
CA VAL A 164 2.71 1.98 -5.25
C VAL A 164 2.17 0.55 -5.26
N ILE A 165 1.71 0.10 -4.09
CA ILE A 165 0.90 -1.12 -3.93
C ILE A 165 -0.42 -0.67 -3.31
N VAL A 166 -1.54 -1.09 -3.87
CA VAL A 166 -2.86 -0.76 -3.34
C VAL A 166 -3.62 -2.00 -2.95
N ALA A 167 -4.47 -1.90 -1.94
CA ALA A 167 -5.35 -2.99 -1.52
C ALA A 167 -6.77 -2.50 -1.27
N THR A 168 -7.75 -3.39 -1.44
CA THR A 168 -9.15 -3.13 -1.12
C THR A 168 -9.91 -4.44 -0.89
N ASN A 169 -10.93 -4.38 -0.04
CA ASN A 169 -11.95 -5.42 0.11
C ASN A 169 -13.19 -5.14 -0.77
N HIS A 170 -13.32 -3.92 -1.31
CA HIS A 170 -14.46 -3.50 -2.10
C HIS A 170 -14.41 -3.98 -3.56
N ASN A 171 -15.59 -4.11 -4.17
CA ASN A 171 -15.73 -4.27 -5.61
C ASN A 171 -15.66 -2.88 -6.26
N LEU A 172 -14.47 -2.44 -6.68
CA LEU A 172 -14.30 -1.09 -7.24
C LEU A 172 -15.10 -0.85 -8.53
N LYS A 173 -15.47 -1.90 -9.27
CA LYS A 173 -16.36 -1.74 -10.44
C LYS A 173 -17.77 -1.33 -10.03
N GLU A 174 -18.26 -1.81 -8.90
CA GLU A 174 -19.52 -1.36 -8.31
C GLU A 174 -19.41 0.07 -7.77
N HIS A 175 -18.29 0.41 -7.12
CA HIS A 175 -17.99 1.77 -6.66
C HIS A 175 -17.95 2.77 -7.83
N ILE A 176 -17.41 2.39 -8.99
CA ILE A 176 -17.45 3.25 -10.22
C ILE A 176 -18.88 3.51 -10.62
N LYS A 177 -19.74 2.48 -10.71
CA LYS A 177 -21.16 2.64 -11.06
C LYS A 177 -21.93 3.50 -10.05
N ALA A 178 -21.57 3.42 -8.78
CA ALA A 178 -22.15 4.22 -7.69
C ALA A 178 -21.58 5.65 -7.60
N GLY A 179 -20.60 6.03 -8.44
CA GLY A 179 -19.95 7.34 -8.39
C GLY A 179 -19.01 7.55 -7.20
N LEU A 180 -18.63 6.48 -6.49
CA LEU A 180 -17.73 6.53 -5.33
C LEU A 180 -16.26 6.37 -5.74
N MET A 181 -15.98 5.86 -6.92
CA MET A 181 -14.63 5.66 -7.46
C MET A 181 -14.53 6.22 -8.87
N ARG A 182 -13.48 6.97 -9.15
CA ARG A 182 -13.21 7.47 -10.51
C ARG A 182 -12.67 6.34 -11.38
N GLU A 183 -13.21 6.23 -12.56
CA GLU A 183 -12.81 5.19 -13.52
C GLU A 183 -11.37 5.36 -14.01
N ASP A 184 -10.93 6.61 -14.22
CA ASP A 184 -9.55 6.93 -14.63
C ASP A 184 -8.52 6.50 -13.60
N LEU A 185 -8.77 6.72 -12.30
CA LEU A 185 -7.92 6.26 -11.23
C LEU A 185 -7.91 4.72 -11.14
N TYR A 186 -9.07 4.07 -11.26
CA TYR A 186 -9.15 2.61 -11.23
C TYR A 186 -8.23 1.98 -12.29
N TYR A 187 -8.29 2.44 -13.55
CA TYR A 187 -7.42 1.88 -14.59
C TYR A 187 -5.94 2.19 -14.35
N ARG A 188 -5.61 3.31 -13.74
CA ARG A 188 -4.22 3.64 -13.37
C ARG A 188 -3.67 2.77 -12.25
N LEU A 189 -4.52 2.32 -11.32
CA LEU A 189 -4.15 1.45 -10.21
C LEU A 189 -4.14 -0.04 -10.59
N ASN A 190 -5.07 -0.47 -11.44
CA ASN A 190 -5.28 -1.88 -11.79
C ASN A 190 -4.32 -2.38 -12.89
N VAL A 191 -3.01 -2.22 -12.67
CA VAL A 191 -1.96 -2.63 -13.63
C VAL A 191 -1.57 -4.09 -13.44
N LEU A 192 -1.26 -4.50 -12.21
CA LEU A 192 -0.90 -5.87 -11.85
C LEU A 192 -1.88 -6.41 -10.81
N PRO A 193 -3.05 -6.94 -11.21
CA PRO A 193 -4.06 -7.39 -10.27
C PRO A 193 -3.69 -8.71 -9.61
N ILE A 194 -3.92 -8.80 -8.29
CA ILE A 194 -3.85 -10.01 -7.48
C ILE A 194 -5.15 -10.14 -6.70
N LYS A 195 -5.78 -11.31 -6.77
CA LYS A 195 -6.96 -11.63 -5.95
C LYS A 195 -6.55 -12.60 -4.85
N MET A 196 -6.68 -12.15 -3.58
CA MET A 196 -6.47 -13.01 -2.41
C MET A 196 -7.60 -14.01 -2.29
N PRO A 197 -7.31 -15.29 -2.02
CA PRO A 197 -8.35 -16.27 -1.71
C PRO A 197 -9.00 -15.93 -0.36
N ALA A 198 -10.32 -16.18 -0.26
CA ALA A 198 -11.04 -16.07 1.00
C ALA A 198 -10.50 -17.09 2.01
N LEU A 199 -10.42 -16.70 3.29
CA LEU A 199 -10.10 -17.61 4.38
C LEU A 199 -11.33 -18.51 4.64
N ARG A 200 -11.29 -19.75 4.16
CA ARG A 200 -12.30 -20.77 4.48
C ARG A 200 -11.84 -21.61 5.67
N LEU A 201 -12.79 -22.17 6.42
CA LEU A 201 -12.53 -23.05 7.58
C LEU A 201 -11.57 -24.21 7.27
N GLU A 202 -11.50 -24.67 6.02
CA GLU A 202 -10.54 -25.70 5.59
C GLU A 202 -9.08 -25.23 5.68
N ALA A 203 -8.83 -23.93 5.49
CA ALA A 203 -7.49 -23.37 5.65
C ALA A 203 -7.11 -23.21 7.15
N LEU A 204 -8.06 -23.12 8.04
CA LEU A 204 -7.83 -23.06 9.50
C LEU A 204 -7.36 -24.40 10.08
N ARG A 205 -7.68 -25.53 9.44
CA ARG A 205 -7.16 -26.86 9.86
C ARG A 205 -5.65 -26.99 9.70
N ASP A 206 -5.05 -26.24 8.77
CA ASP A 206 -3.58 -26.22 8.58
C ASP A 206 -2.84 -25.50 9.71
N TYR A 207 -3.53 -24.62 10.49
CA TYR A 207 -2.95 -23.92 11.63
C TYR A 207 -2.92 -24.73 12.92
N THR A 208 -3.84 -25.72 13.07
CA THR A 208 -3.94 -26.56 14.27
C THR A 208 -2.90 -27.70 14.29
N THR A 209 -2.18 -27.92 13.21
CA THR A 209 -1.17 -29.00 13.12
C THR A 209 0.26 -28.50 13.38
N CYS A 210 0.43 -27.22 13.73
CA CYS A 210 1.74 -26.59 14.00
C CYS A 210 1.92 -26.17 15.47
N ILE A 211 1.14 -26.72 16.41
CA ILE A 211 1.33 -26.61 17.86
C ILE A 211 1.83 -27.93 18.43
#